data_d77fd2ea4cdf2a677fb6693071a01a53
#
_entry.id   d77fd2ea4cdf2a677fb6693071a01a53
#
_cell.length_a   1.000
_cell.length_b   1.000
_cell.length_c   1.000
_cell.angle_alpha   90.00
_cell.angle_beta   90.00
_cell.angle_gamma   90.00
#
_symmetry.space_group_name_H-M   'P 1'
#
loop_
_entity.id
_entity.type
_entity.pdbx_description
1 polymer ?
#
loop_
_entity_poly.entity_id
_entity_poly.type
_entity_poly.pdbx_seq_one_letter_code
_entity_poly.pdbx_strand_id
1 'polypeptide(L)'
;MPPHYGGMNISKTPYSAPLVAILHANPISGERLAVLDAQLSPQGDGWHQLLPVGPFKARDGRPFDVPGGHWQLDGQIAAALIARAKGLGQDILIDYAHQTLKVDQNGQPAPAAGWYNGDEIEWREGQGLFIKPRWTERAAALVAAKEYRFLSAVFPYDAQGRPLELRMTAITNDPGV
;
A
#
# COMPACT_ATOMS: atom_id res chain seq x y z
N MET A 1 -8.64 10.08 62.12
CA MET A 1 -7.59 9.77 61.14
C MET A 1 -8.26 9.35 59.87
N PRO A 2 -8.18 10.11 58.77
CA PRO A 2 -8.66 9.67 57.48
C PRO A 2 -7.57 8.88 56.72
N PRO A 3 -7.91 7.91 55.87
CA PRO A 3 -6.94 7.09 55.18
C PRO A 3 -6.33 7.85 53.98
N HIS A 4 -5.02 7.70 53.83
CA HIS A 4 -4.24 8.19 52.70
C HIS A 4 -4.61 7.42 51.45
N TYR A 5 -5.17 8.11 50.41
CA TYR A 5 -5.25 7.62 49.08
C TYR A 5 -3.90 7.84 48.38
N GLY A 6 -3.19 6.75 48.16
CA GLY A 6 -2.00 6.74 47.34
C GLY A 6 -2.36 7.01 45.86
N GLY A 7 -1.80 8.08 45.30
CA GLY A 7 -1.95 8.41 43.87
C GLY A 7 -1.31 7.36 43.00
N MET A 8 -2.11 6.71 42.15
CA MET A 8 -1.61 5.91 41.03
C MET A 8 -1.02 6.85 39.99
N ASN A 9 0.28 6.79 39.89
CA ASN A 9 1.03 7.47 38.84
C ASN A 9 0.78 6.72 37.52
N ILE A 10 -0.18 7.19 36.71
CA ILE A 10 -0.42 6.65 35.39
C ILE A 10 0.69 7.19 34.47
N SER A 11 1.75 6.42 34.33
CA SER A 11 2.76 6.63 33.29
C SER A 11 2.07 6.60 31.94
N LYS A 12 1.87 7.78 31.34
CA LYS A 12 1.46 7.90 29.94
C LYS A 12 2.66 7.52 29.09
N THR A 13 2.76 6.27 28.70
CA THR A 13 3.59 5.85 27.57
C THR A 13 2.97 6.43 26.31
N PRO A 14 3.71 7.18 25.48
CA PRO A 14 3.18 7.62 24.20
C PRO A 14 3.02 6.39 23.31
N TYR A 15 1.78 6.08 22.98
CA TYR A 15 1.41 5.08 22.00
C TYR A 15 1.80 5.61 20.62
N SER A 16 3.03 5.41 20.21
CA SER A 16 3.42 5.54 18.82
C SER A 16 3.62 4.13 18.23
N ALA A 17 2.50 3.42 18.08
CA ALA A 17 2.51 2.27 17.17
C ALA A 17 2.57 2.83 15.75
N PRO A 18 3.51 2.38 14.91
CA PRO A 18 3.54 2.81 13.51
C PRO A 18 2.22 2.45 12.84
N LEU A 19 1.71 3.37 12.04
CA LEU A 19 0.45 3.28 11.26
C LEU A 19 0.23 1.95 10.55
N VAL A 20 1.28 1.22 10.29
CA VAL A 20 1.33 -0.05 9.59
C VAL A 20 0.80 -1.23 10.44
N ALA A 21 0.87 -1.14 11.76
CA ALA A 21 0.45 -2.23 12.65
C ALA A 21 -1.09 -2.46 12.65
N ILE A 22 -1.86 -1.51 12.15
CA ILE A 22 -3.33 -1.51 12.23
C ILE A 22 -3.98 -2.40 11.17
N LEU A 23 -3.33 -2.63 10.04
CA LEU A 23 -3.85 -3.50 8.97
C LEU A 23 -3.67 -5.00 9.22
N HIS A 24 -3.01 -5.37 10.30
CA HIS A 24 -2.66 -6.76 10.54
C HIS A 24 -3.29 -7.27 11.82
N ALA A 25 -4.29 -8.12 11.68
CA ALA A 25 -4.83 -8.90 12.80
C ALA A 25 -3.77 -9.81 13.45
N ASN A 26 -2.65 -10.09 12.75
CA ASN A 26 -1.46 -10.77 13.25
C ASN A 26 -0.23 -10.32 12.43
N PRO A 27 0.56 -9.34 12.90
CA PRO A 27 1.82 -9.06 12.26
C PRO A 27 2.74 -10.28 12.45
N ILE A 28 3.20 -10.84 11.36
CA ILE A 28 4.32 -11.78 11.42
C ILE A 28 5.51 -10.95 11.91
N SER A 29 6.08 -11.35 13.03
CA SER A 29 7.23 -10.67 13.64
C SER A 29 8.33 -10.46 12.59
N GLY A 30 8.69 -9.19 12.34
CA GLY A 30 9.72 -8.83 11.37
C GLY A 30 9.21 -8.48 9.96
N GLU A 31 7.90 -8.38 9.73
CA GLU A 31 7.36 -7.94 8.43
C GLU A 31 7.72 -6.48 8.14
N ARG A 32 8.27 -6.24 6.95
CA ARG A 32 8.57 -4.92 6.42
C ARG A 32 7.51 -4.52 5.41
N LEU A 33 6.98 -3.30 5.53
CA LEU A 33 5.94 -2.80 4.64
C LEU A 33 6.39 -1.56 3.90
N ALA A 34 6.16 -1.55 2.60
CA ALA A 34 6.45 -0.42 1.73
C ALA A 34 5.17 0.25 1.25
N VAL A 35 5.26 1.55 1.04
CA VAL A 35 4.27 2.37 0.32
C VAL A 35 5.00 3.06 -0.81
N LEU A 36 4.57 2.82 -2.03
CA LEU A 36 5.20 3.36 -3.23
C LEU A 36 4.16 3.86 -4.23
N ASP A 37 4.44 4.99 -4.85
CA ASP A 37 3.54 5.68 -5.76
C ASP A 37 3.99 5.60 -7.21
N ALA A 38 3.01 5.44 -8.13
CA ALA A 38 3.18 5.53 -9.57
C ALA A 38 2.16 6.50 -10.16
N GLN A 39 2.54 7.21 -11.21
CA GLN A 39 1.62 8.13 -11.88
C GLN A 39 0.48 7.37 -12.54
N LEU A 40 -0.76 7.79 -12.27
CA LEU A 40 -1.94 7.32 -12.99
C LEU A 40 -1.83 7.72 -14.45
N SER A 41 -1.92 6.72 -15.34
CA SER A 41 -1.93 6.92 -16.77
C SER A 41 -3.37 6.77 -17.27
N PRO A 42 -4.09 7.85 -17.59
CA PRO A 42 -5.47 7.77 -18.09
C PRO A 42 -5.52 7.29 -19.53
N GLN A 43 -4.61 6.42 -19.93
CA GLN A 43 -4.50 5.89 -21.26
C GLN A 43 -5.47 4.74 -21.50
N GLY A 44 -6.15 4.78 -22.57
CA GLY A 44 -7.30 4.14 -23.12
C GLY A 44 -7.56 2.64 -22.95
N ASP A 45 -6.68 1.84 -22.37
CA ASP A 45 -6.88 0.40 -22.16
C ASP A 45 -7.28 0.01 -20.73
N GLY A 46 -7.28 0.98 -19.81
CA GLY A 46 -7.65 0.77 -18.42
C GLY A 46 -6.54 0.17 -17.55
N TRP A 47 -5.38 -0.11 -18.10
CA TRP A 47 -4.22 -0.60 -17.36
C TRP A 47 -3.35 0.56 -16.85
N HIS A 48 -2.91 0.45 -15.60
CA HIS A 48 -2.06 1.45 -14.97
C HIS A 48 -0.83 0.77 -14.36
N GLN A 49 0.34 1.35 -14.57
CA GLN A 49 1.55 0.89 -13.90
C GLN A 49 1.42 1.08 -12.39
N LEU A 50 1.75 0.05 -11.63
CA LEU A 50 1.74 0.07 -10.17
C LEU A 50 3.15 0.05 -9.59
N LEU A 51 4.02 -0.80 -10.13
CA LEU A 51 5.41 -0.93 -9.71
C LEU A 51 6.33 -0.96 -10.93
N PRO A 52 7.50 -0.28 -10.90
CA PRO A 52 8.45 -0.31 -11.99
C PRO A 52 9.30 -1.58 -11.97
N VAL A 53 9.85 -1.94 -13.12
CA VAL A 53 10.84 -3.03 -13.24
C VAL A 53 12.18 -2.64 -12.62
N GLY A 54 12.90 -3.64 -12.12
CA GLY A 54 14.27 -3.51 -11.63
C GLY A 54 14.38 -2.97 -10.20
N PRO A 55 15.54 -2.38 -9.83
CA PRO A 55 15.69 -1.72 -8.55
C PRO A 55 14.93 -0.40 -8.53
N PHE A 56 14.19 -0.14 -7.45
CA PHE A 56 13.45 1.11 -7.29
C PHE A 56 13.41 1.56 -5.83
N LYS A 57 13.17 2.85 -5.62
CA LYS A 57 13.10 3.51 -4.31
C LYS A 57 11.89 4.43 -4.25
N ALA A 58 11.43 4.71 -3.03
CA ALA A 58 10.53 5.82 -2.80
C ALA A 58 11.28 7.16 -2.93
N ARG A 59 10.55 8.25 -3.16
CA ARG A 59 11.12 9.60 -3.27
C ARG A 59 11.85 10.05 -2.01
N ASP A 60 11.41 9.61 -0.85
CA ASP A 60 12.03 9.88 0.45
C ASP A 60 13.28 9.03 0.73
N GLY A 61 13.68 8.18 -0.22
CA GLY A 61 14.87 7.34 -0.14
C GLY A 61 14.67 5.95 0.45
N ARG A 62 13.45 5.61 0.91
CA ARG A 62 13.17 4.25 1.38
C ARG A 62 13.36 3.20 0.27
N PRO A 63 13.72 1.95 0.59
CA PRO A 63 13.87 1.37 1.94
C PRO A 63 15.23 1.68 2.57
N PHE A 64 15.25 1.88 3.89
CA PHE A 64 16.48 2.09 4.66
C PHE A 64 17.02 0.81 5.31
N ASP A 65 16.21 -0.25 5.32
CA ASP A 65 16.45 -1.52 6.01
C ASP A 65 16.76 -2.69 5.07
N VAL A 66 17.08 -2.37 3.81
CA VAL A 66 17.46 -3.36 2.79
C VAL A 66 18.90 -3.11 2.35
N PRO A 67 19.76 -4.15 2.30
CA PRO A 67 21.09 -4.04 1.71
C PRO A 67 21.02 -3.52 0.26
N GLY A 68 21.80 -2.49 -0.05
CA GLY A 68 21.72 -1.79 -1.34
C GLY A 68 20.67 -0.68 -1.41
N GLY A 69 19.77 -0.59 -0.44
CA GLY A 69 18.85 0.54 -0.26
C GLY A 69 17.78 0.69 -1.34
N HIS A 70 17.31 -0.41 -1.93
CA HIS A 70 16.23 -0.40 -2.92
C HIS A 70 15.39 -1.68 -2.87
N TRP A 71 14.15 -1.60 -3.33
CA TRP A 71 13.33 -2.77 -3.62
C TRP A 71 13.68 -3.32 -5.01
N GLN A 72 13.29 -4.57 -5.25
CA GLN A 72 13.57 -5.30 -6.49
C GLN A 72 12.27 -5.83 -7.10
N LEU A 73 12.11 -5.67 -8.41
CA LEU A 73 11.02 -6.30 -9.14
C LEU A 73 11.53 -6.83 -10.50
N ASP A 74 11.32 -8.11 -10.71
CA ASP A 74 11.55 -8.81 -11.98
C ASP A 74 10.34 -9.69 -12.33
N GLY A 75 10.40 -10.38 -13.47
CA GLY A 75 9.31 -11.25 -13.90
C GLY A 75 9.02 -12.41 -12.95
N GLN A 76 10.02 -12.93 -12.24
CA GLN A 76 9.83 -14.01 -11.29
C GLN A 76 9.11 -13.53 -10.02
N ILE A 77 9.51 -12.38 -9.49
CA ILE A 77 8.85 -11.73 -8.34
C ILE A 77 7.42 -11.35 -8.72
N ALA A 78 7.21 -10.78 -9.90
CA ALA A 78 5.89 -10.44 -10.41
C ALA A 78 4.99 -11.66 -10.55
N ALA A 79 5.50 -12.79 -11.08
CA ALA A 79 4.74 -14.02 -11.18
C ALA A 79 4.28 -14.54 -9.80
N ALA A 80 5.12 -14.43 -8.78
CA ALA A 80 4.78 -14.81 -7.41
C ALA A 80 3.70 -13.88 -6.81
N LEU A 81 3.78 -12.56 -7.05
CA LEU A 81 2.77 -11.59 -6.64
C LEU A 81 1.40 -11.89 -7.28
N ILE A 82 1.38 -12.18 -8.57
CA ILE A 82 0.16 -12.52 -9.31
C ILE A 82 -0.44 -13.82 -8.80
N ALA A 83 0.40 -14.86 -8.63
CA ALA A 83 -0.05 -16.15 -8.10
C ALA A 83 -0.66 -16.02 -6.70
N ARG A 84 -0.04 -15.20 -5.84
CA ARG A 84 -0.56 -14.94 -4.49
C ARG A 84 -1.90 -14.19 -4.54
N ALA A 85 -2.03 -13.18 -5.39
CA ALA A 85 -3.29 -12.46 -5.57
C ALA A 85 -4.42 -13.37 -6.07
N LYS A 86 -4.14 -14.25 -7.01
CA LYS A 86 -5.09 -15.27 -7.48
C LYS A 86 -5.49 -16.25 -6.38
N GLY A 87 -4.52 -16.65 -5.55
CA GLY A 87 -4.73 -17.57 -4.44
C GLY A 87 -5.59 -16.99 -3.30
N LEU A 88 -5.64 -15.67 -3.15
CA LEU A 88 -6.47 -15.00 -2.14
C LEU A 88 -7.97 -15.19 -2.41
N GLY A 89 -8.38 -15.32 -3.68
CA GLY A 89 -9.78 -15.48 -4.06
C GLY A 89 -10.69 -14.31 -3.70
N GLN A 90 -10.11 -13.13 -3.46
CA GLN A 90 -10.84 -11.90 -3.13
C GLN A 90 -10.22 -10.70 -3.83
N ASP A 91 -11.00 -9.65 -3.97
CA ASP A 91 -10.53 -8.39 -4.53
C ASP A 91 -9.56 -7.66 -3.59
N ILE A 92 -8.61 -6.95 -4.19
CA ILE A 92 -7.69 -6.06 -3.50
C ILE A 92 -8.27 -4.65 -3.55
N LEU A 93 -8.30 -3.99 -2.40
CA LEU A 93 -8.88 -2.66 -2.22
C LEU A 93 -8.01 -1.58 -2.87
N ILE A 94 -8.66 -0.63 -3.53
CA ILE A 94 -8.11 0.69 -3.84
C ILE A 94 -8.93 1.71 -3.05
N ASP A 95 -8.29 2.49 -2.19
CA ASP A 95 -8.95 3.54 -1.43
C ASP A 95 -8.49 4.95 -1.81
N TYR A 96 -8.93 5.95 -1.06
CA TYR A 96 -8.51 7.34 -1.21
C TYR A 96 -7.45 7.68 -0.17
N ALA A 97 -6.27 8.06 -0.63
CA ALA A 97 -5.19 8.61 0.18
C ALA A 97 -4.79 7.73 1.40
N HIS A 98 -4.88 6.41 1.26
CA HIS A 98 -4.62 5.45 2.33
C HIS A 98 -5.49 5.67 3.58
N GLN A 99 -6.73 6.13 3.39
CA GLN A 99 -7.64 6.39 4.51
C GLN A 99 -7.92 5.13 5.34
N THR A 100 -7.95 3.95 4.71
CA THR A 100 -8.09 2.65 5.41
C THR A 100 -7.03 2.46 6.49
N LEU A 101 -5.81 2.96 6.30
CA LEU A 101 -4.71 2.89 7.27
C LEU A 101 -4.85 3.89 8.42
N LYS A 102 -5.77 4.85 8.32
CA LYS A 102 -5.90 5.99 9.23
C LYS A 102 -7.21 5.99 10.02
N VAL A 103 -8.12 5.04 9.73
CA VAL A 103 -9.47 4.98 10.33
C VAL A 103 -9.41 5.01 11.86
N ASP A 104 -8.53 4.21 12.46
CA ASP A 104 -8.39 4.12 13.91
C ASP A 104 -7.82 5.41 14.53
N GLN A 105 -7.18 6.26 13.75
CA GLN A 105 -6.58 7.51 14.21
C GLN A 105 -7.53 8.69 14.09
N ASN A 106 -8.29 8.76 12.99
CA ASN A 106 -9.13 9.92 12.68
C ASN A 106 -10.63 9.64 12.72
N GLY A 107 -11.04 8.38 12.85
CA GLY A 107 -12.45 7.99 12.92
C GLY A 107 -13.26 8.28 11.66
N GLN A 108 -12.61 8.64 10.55
CA GLN A 108 -13.28 8.95 9.30
C GLN A 108 -13.55 7.68 8.48
N PRO A 109 -14.65 7.64 7.70
CA PRO A 109 -14.90 6.50 6.82
C PRO A 109 -13.81 6.35 5.75
N ALA A 110 -13.59 5.10 5.31
CA ALA A 110 -12.64 4.76 4.27
C ALA A 110 -13.37 4.11 3.08
N PRO A 111 -14.06 4.90 2.24
CA PRO A 111 -14.75 4.34 1.07
C PRO A 111 -13.75 3.78 0.06
N ALA A 112 -14.17 2.74 -0.68
CA ALA A 112 -13.41 2.23 -1.79
C ALA A 112 -13.43 3.22 -2.98
N ALA A 113 -12.30 3.37 -3.65
CA ALA A 113 -12.19 4.02 -4.94
C ALA A 113 -12.31 3.00 -6.09
N GLY A 114 -11.93 1.76 -5.84
CA GLY A 114 -11.99 0.68 -6.80
C GLY A 114 -11.46 -0.63 -6.23
N TRP A 115 -11.40 -1.63 -7.11
CA TRP A 115 -11.00 -2.99 -6.77
C TRP A 115 -10.27 -3.62 -7.95
N TYR A 116 -9.40 -4.57 -7.67
CA TYR A 116 -8.81 -5.45 -8.67
C TYR A 116 -8.47 -6.81 -8.04
N ASN A 117 -8.30 -7.82 -8.85
CA ASN A 117 -7.93 -9.17 -8.42
C ASN A 117 -6.71 -9.69 -9.21
N GLY A 118 -6.32 -10.94 -8.96
CA GLY A 118 -5.16 -11.54 -9.59
C GLY A 118 -5.23 -11.64 -11.12
N ASP A 119 -6.43 -11.68 -11.73
CA ASP A 119 -6.60 -11.68 -13.19
C ASP A 119 -6.47 -10.27 -13.79
N GLU A 120 -6.49 -9.27 -12.96
CA GLU A 120 -6.36 -7.85 -13.32
C GLU A 120 -4.98 -7.30 -12.93
N ILE A 121 -3.98 -8.17 -12.84
CA ILE A 121 -2.57 -7.83 -12.64
C ILE A 121 -1.76 -8.44 -13.80
N GLU A 122 -0.90 -7.65 -14.41
CA GLU A 122 -0.10 -8.03 -15.58
C GLU A 122 1.36 -7.61 -15.40
N TRP A 123 2.26 -8.53 -15.71
CA TRP A 123 3.68 -8.21 -15.88
C TRP A 123 3.95 -7.79 -17.32
N ARG A 124 4.61 -6.67 -17.50
CA ARG A 124 5.10 -6.20 -18.80
C ARG A 124 6.62 -6.12 -18.78
N GLU A 125 7.24 -6.97 -19.58
CA GLU A 125 8.70 -7.05 -19.64
C GLU A 125 9.33 -5.69 -19.98
N GLY A 126 10.37 -5.31 -19.23
CA GLY A 126 11.04 -4.01 -19.37
C GLY A 126 10.25 -2.80 -18.84
N GLN A 127 9.04 -2.99 -18.36
CA GLN A 127 8.19 -1.90 -17.84
C GLN A 127 7.86 -2.08 -16.34
N GLY A 128 7.29 -3.22 -15.95
CA GLY A 128 6.94 -3.51 -14.57
C GLY A 128 5.58 -4.17 -14.41
N LEU A 129 4.99 -3.97 -13.24
CA LEU A 129 3.70 -4.53 -12.86
C LEU A 129 2.58 -3.53 -13.09
N PHE A 130 1.54 -3.98 -13.79
CA PHE A 130 0.35 -3.19 -14.14
C PHE A 130 -0.88 -3.80 -13.50
N ILE A 131 -1.84 -2.95 -13.17
CA ILE A 131 -3.16 -3.37 -12.70
C ILE A 131 -4.25 -2.75 -13.57
N LYS A 132 -5.39 -3.44 -13.65
CA LYS A 132 -6.61 -2.96 -14.32
C LYS A 132 -7.71 -2.71 -13.30
N PRO A 133 -7.79 -1.52 -12.70
CA PRO A 133 -8.79 -1.22 -11.69
C PRO A 133 -10.21 -1.25 -12.23
N ARG A 134 -11.12 -1.76 -11.43
CA ARG A 134 -12.56 -1.55 -11.58
C ARG A 134 -12.93 -0.38 -10.68
N TRP A 135 -12.91 0.83 -11.24
CA TRP A 135 -13.22 2.05 -10.52
C TRP A 135 -14.68 2.11 -10.08
N THR A 136 -14.94 2.70 -8.91
CA THR A 136 -16.28 3.21 -8.61
C THR A 136 -16.59 4.38 -9.56
N GLU A 137 -17.86 4.69 -9.75
CA GLU A 137 -18.28 5.82 -10.60
C GLU A 137 -17.62 7.14 -10.15
N ARG A 138 -17.63 7.39 -8.84
CA ARG A 138 -17.00 8.57 -8.24
C ARG A 138 -15.49 8.62 -8.52
N ALA A 139 -14.78 7.52 -8.30
CA ALA A 139 -13.33 7.49 -8.52
C ALA A 139 -12.98 7.64 -9.99
N ALA A 140 -13.74 7.02 -10.90
CA ALA A 140 -13.55 7.19 -12.34
C ALA A 140 -13.66 8.67 -12.76
N ALA A 141 -14.64 9.38 -12.23
CA ALA A 141 -14.80 10.84 -12.50
C ALA A 141 -13.65 11.66 -11.94
N LEU A 142 -13.19 11.37 -10.72
CA LEU A 142 -12.09 12.09 -10.06
C LEU A 142 -10.75 11.85 -10.79
N VAL A 143 -10.49 10.63 -11.23
CA VAL A 143 -9.29 10.28 -12.00
C VAL A 143 -9.32 10.95 -13.39
N ALA A 144 -10.46 10.91 -14.08
CA ALA A 144 -10.63 11.56 -15.38
C ALA A 144 -10.45 13.08 -15.29
N ALA A 145 -10.94 13.69 -14.22
CA ALA A 145 -10.79 15.13 -13.94
C ALA A 145 -9.39 15.48 -13.40
N LYS A 146 -8.49 14.51 -13.22
CA LYS A 146 -7.14 14.67 -12.64
C LYS A 146 -7.15 15.23 -11.21
N GLU A 147 -8.22 14.99 -10.47
CA GLU A 147 -8.31 15.33 -9.05
C GLU A 147 -7.52 14.33 -8.19
N TYR A 148 -7.23 13.12 -8.74
CA TYR A 148 -6.21 12.19 -8.23
C TYR A 148 -5.29 11.77 -9.37
N ARG A 149 -3.98 11.81 -9.14
CA ARG A 149 -2.97 11.64 -10.18
C ARG A 149 -2.04 10.44 -10.00
N PHE A 150 -2.01 9.84 -8.82
CA PHE A 150 -1.08 8.77 -8.50
C PHE A 150 -1.77 7.54 -7.91
N LEU A 151 -1.24 6.36 -8.25
CA LEU A 151 -1.49 5.11 -7.54
C LEU A 151 -0.38 4.90 -6.52
N SER A 152 -0.74 4.48 -5.33
CA SER A 152 0.19 4.18 -4.26
C SER A 152 -0.01 2.75 -3.77
N ALA A 153 0.98 1.89 -4.00
CA ALA A 153 0.94 0.49 -3.58
C ALA A 153 1.43 0.32 -2.15
N VAL A 154 0.77 -0.56 -1.40
CA VAL A 154 1.21 -1.02 -0.08
C VAL A 154 1.54 -2.50 -0.19
N PHE A 155 2.78 -2.86 0.11
CA PHE A 155 3.27 -4.23 0.01
C PHE A 155 4.28 -4.56 1.11
N PRO A 156 4.18 -5.75 1.73
CA PRO A 156 5.26 -6.30 2.55
C PRO A 156 6.41 -6.73 1.65
N TYR A 157 7.63 -6.67 2.16
CA TYR A 157 8.82 -7.09 1.45
C TYR A 157 9.79 -7.83 2.37
N ASP A 158 10.64 -8.65 1.77
CA ASP A 158 11.63 -9.43 2.51
C ASP A 158 12.93 -8.65 2.77
N ALA A 159 13.88 -9.31 3.43
CA ALA A 159 15.17 -8.72 3.78
C ALA A 159 16.02 -8.29 2.56
N GLN A 160 15.73 -8.83 1.37
CA GLN A 160 16.38 -8.49 0.12
C GLN A 160 15.63 -7.42 -0.67
N GLY A 161 14.52 -6.91 -0.14
CA GLY A 161 13.71 -5.88 -0.80
C GLY A 161 12.76 -6.42 -1.87
N ARG A 162 12.45 -7.72 -1.86
CA ARG A 162 11.50 -8.32 -2.80
C ARG A 162 10.08 -8.18 -2.28
N PRO A 163 9.15 -7.55 -3.02
CA PRO A 163 7.74 -7.53 -2.66
C PRO A 163 7.17 -8.95 -2.53
N LEU A 164 6.36 -9.19 -1.49
CA LEU A 164 5.80 -10.51 -1.17
C LEU A 164 4.32 -10.65 -1.53
N GLU A 165 3.56 -9.57 -1.45
CA GLU A 165 2.15 -9.51 -1.85
C GLU A 165 1.74 -8.06 -2.10
N LEU A 166 0.65 -7.86 -2.84
CA LEU A 166 -0.03 -6.57 -2.93
C LEU A 166 -1.10 -6.51 -1.86
N ARG A 167 -0.91 -5.67 -0.84
CA ARG A 167 -1.79 -5.60 0.33
C ARG A 167 -3.02 -4.75 0.07
N MET A 168 -2.80 -3.56 -0.45
CA MET A 168 -3.79 -2.60 -0.90
C MET A 168 -3.15 -1.55 -1.78
N THR A 169 -3.98 -0.72 -2.40
CA THR A 169 -3.56 0.42 -3.22
C THR A 169 -4.40 1.63 -2.84
N ALA A 170 -3.92 2.82 -3.12
CA ALA A 170 -4.68 4.06 -2.98
C ALA A 170 -4.54 4.93 -4.22
N ILE A 171 -5.54 5.74 -4.51
CA ILE A 171 -5.35 6.94 -5.34
C ILE A 171 -4.96 8.10 -4.42
N THR A 172 -3.96 8.86 -4.81
CA THR A 172 -3.39 9.92 -3.98
C THR A 172 -2.84 11.06 -4.81
N ASN A 173 -2.65 12.22 -4.18
CA ASN A 173 -1.93 13.36 -4.76
C ASN A 173 -0.62 13.65 -4.01
N ASP A 174 -0.35 12.91 -2.96
CA ASP A 174 0.86 13.05 -2.16
C ASP A 174 1.79 11.84 -2.38
N PRO A 175 2.57 11.85 -3.48
CA PRO A 175 3.41 10.75 -3.84
C PRO A 175 4.66 10.69 -2.95
N GLY A 176 4.88 9.55 -2.34
CA GLY A 176 6.19 9.22 -1.76
C GLY A 176 6.50 9.81 -0.41
N VAL A 177 5.49 10.01 0.39
CA VAL A 177 5.69 10.32 1.82
C VAL A 177 5.79 9.05 2.64
#